data_4da79d1b2d290242e29005171cb3a029
#
_entry.id   4da79d1b2d290242e29005171cb3a029
#
_cell.length_a   1.000
_cell.length_b   1.000
_cell.length_c   1.000
_cell.angle_alpha   90.00
_cell.angle_beta   90.00
_cell.angle_gamma   90.00
#
_symmetry.space_group_name_H-M   'P 1'
#
loop_
_entity.id
_entity.type
_entity.pdbx_description
1 polymer ?
#
loop_
_entity_poly.entity_id
_entity_poly.type
_entity_poly.pdbx_seq_one_letter_code
_entity_poly.pdbx_strand_id
1 'polypeptide(L)'
;MTLMTASVMAMSKAVTIEDQGSFMAGGTVVTVPGTYDGTKPLSRAGNTLHGDHAYVFYQKPVKAHKNSLVFLHGYGQSSKTWETTPDGRDGFQNIFLEKGYKTYLVDEPRRGKAGRSTVPGTISAQPDDQLWFNTFRMGQWPNYYDNAAVPRDTVSREQFFHEMTPDTGAFDEQIVADAMVAVFEKSGDGVLITHSAGGGPGWTTAMKTAQVRGVIALEPGTFPFPQGEVPETEATSSPFPASGKAVSMSEFMKLTKIPIVVYFGDNIPTERTDNWGQDNWRVRYNLAKKWAAVMRKYGSDVTIISLPDIGIKGNTHFMMADLNNKEVANAMEKWMKEKGLAN
;
A
#
# COMPACT_ATOMS: atom_id res chain seq x y z
N MET A 1 17.84 44.63 -1.14
CA MET A 1 18.70 43.57 -1.74
C MET A 1 18.24 42.25 -1.15
N THR A 2 17.29 41.61 -1.82
CA THR A 2 16.65 40.37 -1.35
C THR A 2 17.47 39.19 -1.87
N LEU A 3 18.14 38.50 -0.95
CA LEU A 3 18.85 37.28 -1.29
C LEU A 3 17.80 36.19 -1.67
N MET A 4 17.70 35.88 -2.94
CA MET A 4 17.07 34.65 -3.41
C MET A 4 18.00 33.49 -3.02
N THR A 5 17.64 32.74 -1.99
CA THR A 5 18.23 31.43 -1.74
C THR A 5 17.72 30.46 -2.81
N ALA A 6 18.56 30.22 -3.82
CA ALA A 6 18.32 29.14 -4.77
C ALA A 6 18.36 27.82 -3.98
N SER A 7 17.22 27.16 -3.85
CA SER A 7 17.14 25.80 -3.36
C SER A 7 17.85 24.92 -4.39
N VAL A 8 19.06 24.43 -4.07
CA VAL A 8 19.75 23.43 -4.87
C VAL A 8 18.95 22.14 -4.69
N MET A 9 18.06 21.82 -5.66
CA MET A 9 17.51 20.49 -5.76
C MET A 9 18.69 19.52 -5.93
N ALA A 10 18.89 18.64 -4.95
CA ALA A 10 19.83 17.55 -5.11
C ALA A 10 19.38 16.75 -6.34
N MET A 11 20.18 16.76 -7.40
CA MET A 11 19.91 15.96 -8.60
C MET A 11 19.82 14.50 -8.19
N SER A 12 18.75 13.80 -8.58
CA SER A 12 18.63 12.37 -8.38
C SER A 12 19.79 11.67 -9.08
N LYS A 13 20.33 10.62 -8.46
CA LYS A 13 21.40 9.84 -9.02
C LYS A 13 20.90 9.08 -10.26
N ALA A 14 21.65 9.11 -11.35
CA ALA A 14 21.30 8.32 -12.54
C ALA A 14 21.24 6.83 -12.21
N VAL A 15 20.17 6.18 -12.65
CA VAL A 15 19.97 4.74 -12.50
C VAL A 15 20.08 4.06 -13.85
N THR A 16 20.93 3.04 -13.94
CA THR A 16 21.00 2.18 -15.13
C THR A 16 20.08 1.00 -14.93
N ILE A 17 19.09 0.88 -15.81
CA ILE A 17 18.12 -0.21 -15.82
C ILE A 17 18.63 -1.35 -16.70
N GLU A 18 18.75 -2.55 -16.14
CA GLU A 18 19.12 -3.76 -16.87
C GLU A 18 17.92 -4.35 -17.61
N ASP A 19 16.74 -4.30 -16.98
CA ASP A 19 15.49 -4.83 -17.53
C ASP A 19 14.28 -4.07 -16.98
N GLN A 20 13.28 -3.88 -17.80
CA GLN A 20 12.00 -3.32 -17.39
C GLN A 20 10.87 -3.84 -18.28
N GLY A 21 9.68 -3.88 -17.73
CA GLY A 21 8.51 -4.32 -18.49
C GLY A 21 7.24 -4.28 -17.66
N SER A 22 6.19 -4.86 -18.22
CA SER A 22 4.91 -4.95 -17.56
C SER A 22 4.21 -6.26 -17.91
N PHE A 23 3.30 -6.69 -17.02
CA PHE A 23 2.49 -7.89 -17.23
C PHE A 23 1.20 -7.83 -16.44
N MET A 24 0.24 -8.67 -16.83
CA MET A 24 -0.95 -8.98 -16.05
C MET A 24 -0.71 -10.26 -15.26
N ALA A 25 -1.19 -10.31 -14.02
CA ALA A 25 -0.97 -11.45 -13.12
C ALA A 25 -2.28 -11.94 -12.50
N GLY A 26 -2.47 -13.26 -12.49
CA GLY A 26 -3.66 -13.88 -11.93
C GLY A 26 -4.92 -13.61 -12.77
N GLY A 27 -6.04 -13.51 -12.09
CA GLY A 27 -7.33 -13.20 -12.70
C GLY A 27 -8.23 -14.42 -12.88
N THR A 28 -9.43 -14.13 -13.37
CA THR A 28 -10.51 -15.10 -13.59
C THR A 28 -10.99 -15.01 -15.02
N VAL A 29 -11.36 -16.16 -15.58
CA VAL A 29 -12.03 -16.25 -16.88
C VAL A 29 -13.47 -16.71 -16.65
N VAL A 30 -14.42 -15.87 -17.05
CA VAL A 30 -15.85 -16.21 -17.07
C VAL A 30 -16.24 -16.55 -18.50
N THR A 31 -16.89 -17.69 -18.70
CA THR A 31 -17.36 -18.11 -20.02
C THR A 31 -18.89 -18.14 -20.04
N VAL A 32 -19.48 -17.48 -21.02
CA VAL A 32 -20.94 -17.54 -21.25
C VAL A 32 -21.29 -18.83 -21.93
N PRO A 33 -22.30 -19.59 -21.45
CA PRO A 33 -22.71 -20.82 -22.09
C PRO A 33 -23.08 -20.65 -23.57
N GLY A 34 -22.87 -21.73 -24.38
CA GLY A 34 -23.14 -21.76 -25.79
C GLY A 34 -21.88 -21.74 -26.65
N THR A 35 -22.07 -21.57 -27.93
CA THR A 35 -20.97 -21.53 -28.93
C THR A 35 -20.88 -20.15 -29.55
N TYR A 36 -19.67 -19.65 -29.64
CA TYR A 36 -19.40 -18.36 -30.32
C TYR A 36 -19.71 -18.47 -31.82
N ASP A 37 -20.46 -17.50 -32.34
CA ASP A 37 -20.80 -17.39 -33.76
C ASP A 37 -20.35 -15.99 -34.27
N GLY A 38 -19.29 -15.96 -35.05
CA GLY A 38 -18.72 -14.73 -35.59
C GLY A 38 -19.66 -13.96 -36.54
N THR A 39 -20.74 -14.59 -37.03
CA THR A 39 -21.76 -13.90 -37.83
C THR A 39 -22.78 -13.14 -36.98
N LYS A 40 -22.77 -13.36 -35.66
CA LYS A 40 -23.66 -12.72 -34.69
C LYS A 40 -22.87 -11.95 -33.60
N PRO A 41 -22.22 -10.83 -33.95
CA PRO A 41 -21.25 -10.17 -33.09
C PRO A 41 -21.84 -9.65 -31.77
N LEU A 42 -23.14 -9.45 -31.67
CA LEU A 42 -23.81 -9.03 -30.45
C LEU A 42 -24.30 -10.19 -29.57
N SER A 43 -24.22 -11.45 -30.07
CA SER A 43 -24.50 -12.60 -29.25
C SER A 43 -23.40 -12.82 -28.22
N ARG A 44 -23.79 -13.13 -26.99
CA ARG A 44 -22.84 -13.39 -25.92
C ARG A 44 -22.49 -14.88 -25.79
N ALA A 45 -23.20 -15.76 -26.47
CA ALA A 45 -22.99 -17.19 -26.41
C ALA A 45 -21.54 -17.57 -26.74
N GLY A 46 -20.90 -18.36 -25.90
CA GLY A 46 -19.52 -18.80 -26.04
C GLY A 46 -18.44 -17.74 -25.86
N ASN A 47 -18.82 -16.51 -25.54
CA ASN A 47 -17.85 -15.46 -25.25
C ASN A 47 -17.21 -15.60 -23.86
N THR A 48 -16.01 -15.07 -23.73
CA THR A 48 -15.25 -15.07 -22.48
C THR A 48 -15.01 -13.65 -21.99
N LEU A 49 -14.88 -13.53 -20.67
CA LEU A 49 -14.46 -12.31 -19.97
C LEU A 49 -13.24 -12.66 -19.11
N HIS A 50 -12.09 -12.06 -19.42
CA HIS A 50 -10.89 -12.13 -18.60
C HIS A 50 -10.84 -10.87 -17.72
N GLY A 51 -10.85 -11.05 -16.41
CA GLY A 51 -10.82 -9.92 -15.46
C GLY A 51 -10.22 -10.33 -14.12
N ASP A 52 -10.31 -9.44 -13.13
CA ASP A 52 -9.84 -9.66 -11.75
C ASP A 52 -8.35 -10.01 -11.64
N HIS A 53 -7.55 -9.63 -12.62
CA HIS A 53 -6.09 -9.72 -12.63
C HIS A 53 -5.48 -8.46 -12.02
N ALA A 54 -4.21 -8.53 -11.59
CA ALA A 54 -3.39 -7.37 -11.30
C ALA A 54 -2.64 -6.90 -12.55
N TYR A 55 -2.29 -5.61 -12.59
CA TYR A 55 -1.29 -5.08 -13.51
C TYR A 55 0.00 -4.80 -12.75
N VAL A 56 1.15 -5.09 -13.38
CA VAL A 56 2.46 -4.83 -12.78
C VAL A 56 3.36 -4.14 -13.79
N PHE A 57 4.02 -3.07 -13.35
CA PHE A 57 5.16 -2.48 -14.01
C PHE A 57 6.41 -2.76 -13.17
N TYR A 58 7.47 -3.29 -13.78
CA TYR A 58 8.70 -3.60 -13.06
C TYR A 58 9.92 -2.96 -13.70
N GLN A 59 10.91 -2.68 -12.84
CA GLN A 59 12.23 -2.24 -13.23
C GLN A 59 13.29 -2.97 -12.40
N LYS A 60 14.35 -3.41 -13.08
CA LYS A 60 15.50 -4.07 -12.48
C LYS A 60 16.76 -3.25 -12.79
N PRO A 61 17.38 -2.64 -11.79
CA PRO A 61 18.66 -1.95 -12.00
C PRO A 61 19.79 -2.96 -12.18
N VAL A 62 20.90 -2.52 -12.79
CA VAL A 62 22.11 -3.35 -12.88
C VAL A 62 22.63 -3.69 -11.48
N LYS A 63 23.12 -4.92 -11.29
CA LYS A 63 23.60 -5.43 -9.99
C LYS A 63 22.53 -5.34 -8.89
N ALA A 64 21.29 -5.64 -9.23
CA ALA A 64 20.18 -5.57 -8.30
C ALA A 64 20.34 -6.54 -7.12
N HIS A 65 19.83 -6.14 -5.95
CA HIS A 65 19.63 -7.04 -4.81
C HIS A 65 18.82 -8.28 -5.20
N LYS A 66 19.02 -9.38 -4.48
CA LYS A 66 18.37 -10.66 -4.76
C LYS A 66 16.84 -10.54 -4.62
N ASN A 67 16.36 -10.01 -3.51
CA ASN A 67 14.94 -9.87 -3.24
C ASN A 67 14.33 -8.71 -4.04
N SER A 68 13.15 -8.96 -4.60
CA SER A 68 12.33 -7.93 -5.22
C SER A 68 11.58 -7.11 -4.18
N LEU A 69 11.28 -5.86 -4.47
CA LEU A 69 10.32 -5.07 -3.70
C LEU A 69 9.00 -5.01 -4.48
N VAL A 70 7.95 -5.54 -3.90
CA VAL A 70 6.61 -5.58 -4.50
C VAL A 70 5.71 -4.62 -3.73
N PHE A 71 5.18 -3.62 -4.41
CA PHE A 71 4.44 -2.52 -3.81
C PHE A 71 2.95 -2.63 -4.11
N LEU A 72 2.14 -2.67 -3.06
CA LEU A 72 0.68 -2.70 -3.12
C LEU A 72 0.08 -1.47 -2.45
N HIS A 73 -0.63 -0.67 -3.24
CA HIS A 73 -1.30 0.57 -2.81
C HIS A 73 -2.52 0.32 -1.92
N GLY A 74 -3.08 1.40 -1.39
CA GLY A 74 -4.30 1.38 -0.57
C GLY A 74 -5.55 1.85 -1.30
N TYR A 75 -6.58 2.14 -0.52
CA TYR A 75 -7.88 2.61 -1.02
C TYR A 75 -7.74 3.93 -1.79
N GLY A 76 -8.47 4.01 -2.89
CA GLY A 76 -8.48 5.20 -3.72
C GLY A 76 -7.17 5.46 -4.46
N GLN A 77 -6.23 4.53 -4.45
CA GLN A 77 -4.91 4.69 -5.05
C GLN A 77 -4.67 3.69 -6.19
N SER A 78 -3.55 3.86 -6.84
CA SER A 78 -2.98 2.96 -7.83
C SER A 78 -1.46 2.90 -7.62
N SER A 79 -0.75 2.20 -8.49
CA SER A 79 0.72 2.20 -8.49
C SER A 79 1.34 3.60 -8.55
N LYS A 80 0.59 4.61 -9.02
CA LYS A 80 1.02 6.02 -9.07
C LYS A 80 1.50 6.54 -7.71
N THR A 81 0.95 6.05 -6.60
CA THR A 81 1.35 6.49 -5.25
C THR A 81 2.82 6.21 -4.92
N TRP A 82 3.45 5.26 -5.63
CA TRP A 82 4.85 4.88 -5.46
C TRP A 82 5.80 5.58 -6.43
N GLU A 83 5.25 6.22 -7.46
CA GLU A 83 5.99 6.95 -8.49
C GLU A 83 6.33 8.37 -8.01
N THR A 84 6.56 9.29 -8.94
CA THR A 84 6.82 10.70 -8.66
C THR A 84 5.79 11.28 -7.69
N THR A 85 6.25 11.98 -6.66
CA THR A 85 5.38 12.62 -5.66
C THR A 85 4.53 13.74 -6.28
N PRO A 86 3.43 14.16 -5.63
CA PRO A 86 2.58 15.23 -6.14
C PRO A 86 3.31 16.56 -6.42
N ASP A 87 4.39 16.84 -5.73
CA ASP A 87 5.24 18.01 -5.92
C ASP A 87 6.47 17.76 -6.82
N GLY A 88 6.52 16.63 -7.52
CA GLY A 88 7.51 16.34 -8.56
C GLY A 88 8.84 15.76 -8.07
N ARG A 89 8.97 15.41 -6.79
CA ARG A 89 10.14 14.72 -6.24
C ARG A 89 10.13 13.22 -6.57
N ASP A 90 11.26 12.56 -6.32
CA ASP A 90 11.36 11.11 -6.40
C ASP A 90 10.42 10.45 -5.37
N GLY A 91 9.59 9.52 -5.86
CA GLY A 91 8.86 8.60 -5.02
C GLY A 91 9.65 7.35 -4.68
N PHE A 92 9.03 6.42 -3.98
CA PHE A 92 9.72 5.19 -3.55
C PHE A 92 10.25 4.36 -4.72
N GLN A 93 9.59 4.35 -5.87
CA GLN A 93 10.10 3.67 -7.06
C GLN A 93 11.54 4.11 -7.37
N ASN A 94 11.76 5.41 -7.58
CA ASN A 94 13.10 5.93 -7.91
C ASN A 94 14.08 5.78 -6.75
N ILE A 95 13.64 6.07 -5.53
CA ILE A 95 14.51 5.98 -4.34
C ILE A 95 15.04 4.56 -4.17
N PHE A 96 14.21 3.54 -4.30
CA PHE A 96 14.66 2.15 -4.14
C PHE A 96 15.41 1.63 -5.37
N LEU A 97 15.13 2.12 -6.57
CA LEU A 97 15.96 1.84 -7.74
C LEU A 97 17.38 2.38 -7.56
N GLU A 98 17.54 3.61 -7.06
CA GLU A 98 18.84 4.19 -6.73
C GLU A 98 19.62 3.38 -5.69
N LYS A 99 18.89 2.74 -4.77
CA LYS A 99 19.43 1.83 -3.74
C LYS A 99 19.75 0.43 -4.26
N GLY A 100 19.47 0.15 -5.53
CA GLY A 100 19.76 -1.14 -6.17
C GLY A 100 18.68 -2.21 -6.02
N TYR A 101 17.47 -1.85 -5.68
CA TYR A 101 16.37 -2.83 -5.56
C TYR A 101 15.56 -2.93 -6.86
N LYS A 102 15.15 -4.15 -7.20
CA LYS A 102 14.11 -4.38 -8.20
C LYS A 102 12.77 -3.89 -7.65
N THR A 103 12.05 -3.10 -8.43
CA THR A 103 10.72 -2.58 -8.04
C THR A 103 9.63 -3.17 -8.92
N TYR A 104 8.59 -3.67 -8.30
CA TYR A 104 7.37 -4.16 -8.93
C TYR A 104 6.20 -3.35 -8.39
N LEU A 105 5.64 -2.47 -9.23
CA LEU A 105 4.53 -1.61 -8.85
C LEU A 105 3.22 -2.23 -9.34
N VAL A 106 2.30 -2.47 -8.43
CA VAL A 106 1.07 -3.22 -8.68
C VAL A 106 -0.14 -2.29 -8.68
N ASP A 107 -0.97 -2.37 -9.73
CA ASP A 107 -2.37 -1.99 -9.65
C ASP A 107 -3.17 -3.24 -9.28
N GLU A 108 -3.88 -3.18 -8.15
CA GLU A 108 -4.70 -4.30 -7.69
C GLU A 108 -5.88 -4.58 -8.65
N PRO A 109 -6.44 -5.79 -8.66
CA PRO A 109 -7.63 -6.09 -9.42
C PRO A 109 -8.76 -5.07 -9.25
N ARG A 110 -9.42 -4.74 -10.34
CA ARG A 110 -10.53 -3.78 -10.42
C ARG A 110 -10.12 -2.33 -10.16
N ARG A 111 -8.84 -2.01 -10.44
CA ARG A 111 -8.31 -0.65 -10.25
C ARG A 111 -7.25 -0.31 -11.29
N GLY A 112 -7.19 0.98 -11.68
CA GLY A 112 -6.17 1.49 -12.59
C GLY A 112 -6.11 0.71 -13.90
N LYS A 113 -4.92 0.28 -14.30
CA LYS A 113 -4.71 -0.53 -15.50
C LYS A 113 -5.22 -1.98 -15.38
N ALA A 114 -5.58 -2.41 -14.18
CA ALA A 114 -6.21 -3.69 -13.88
C ALA A 114 -7.74 -3.58 -13.74
N GLY A 115 -8.35 -2.60 -14.41
CA GLY A 115 -9.74 -2.21 -14.19
C GLY A 115 -10.81 -3.18 -14.70
N ARG A 116 -10.46 -4.26 -15.40
CA ARG A 116 -11.48 -5.19 -15.90
C ARG A 116 -11.96 -6.14 -14.81
N SER A 117 -13.23 -5.96 -14.40
CA SER A 117 -13.90 -6.76 -13.38
C SER A 117 -14.72 -7.89 -13.99
N THR A 118 -14.80 -9.03 -13.31
CA THR A 118 -15.73 -10.13 -13.67
C THR A 118 -17.12 -9.96 -13.05
N VAL A 119 -17.30 -8.95 -12.18
CA VAL A 119 -18.61 -8.63 -11.60
C VAL A 119 -19.01 -7.21 -12.02
N PRO A 120 -20.33 -6.93 -12.10
CA PRO A 120 -20.81 -5.59 -12.35
C PRO A 120 -20.35 -4.61 -11.28
N GLY A 121 -20.08 -3.36 -11.66
CA GLY A 121 -19.75 -2.27 -10.76
C GLY A 121 -20.29 -0.96 -11.28
N THR A 122 -20.52 -0.01 -10.38
CA THR A 122 -20.90 1.37 -10.71
C THR A 122 -19.83 2.30 -10.19
N ILE A 123 -19.27 3.14 -11.06
CA ILE A 123 -18.38 4.22 -10.71
C ILE A 123 -19.24 5.47 -10.50
N SER A 124 -19.27 5.99 -9.28
CA SER A 124 -20.00 7.21 -8.95
C SER A 124 -19.05 8.39 -8.81
N ALA A 125 -19.45 9.55 -9.29
CA ALA A 125 -18.76 10.81 -9.05
C ALA A 125 -19.14 11.30 -7.64
N GLN A 126 -18.25 11.13 -6.68
CA GLN A 126 -18.45 11.58 -5.30
C GLN A 126 -17.47 12.69 -4.94
N PRO A 127 -17.96 13.85 -4.49
CA PRO A 127 -17.10 14.96 -4.04
C PRO A 127 -16.65 14.71 -2.59
N ASP A 128 -15.57 13.95 -2.41
CA ASP A 128 -15.08 13.51 -1.11
C ASP A 128 -13.60 13.84 -0.83
N ASP A 129 -12.98 14.74 -1.60
CA ASP A 129 -11.59 15.13 -1.42
C ASP A 129 -11.29 15.61 0.01
N GLN A 130 -12.18 16.40 0.61
CA GLN A 130 -11.99 16.93 1.96
C GLN A 130 -12.13 15.86 3.04
N LEU A 131 -12.99 14.87 2.83
CA LEU A 131 -13.08 13.69 3.69
C LEU A 131 -11.72 12.96 3.74
N TRP A 132 -11.11 12.75 2.58
CA TRP A 132 -9.83 12.06 2.49
C TRP A 132 -8.66 12.92 2.98
N PHE A 133 -8.67 14.23 2.74
CA PHE A 133 -7.70 15.14 3.34
C PHE A 133 -7.62 14.96 4.87
N ASN A 134 -8.77 14.93 5.54
CA ASN A 134 -8.84 14.73 6.98
C ASN A 134 -8.50 13.30 7.39
N THR A 135 -9.03 12.30 6.67
CA THR A 135 -8.74 10.88 6.92
C THR A 135 -7.25 10.59 6.80
N PHE A 136 -6.57 11.17 5.82
CA PHE A 136 -5.14 10.98 5.58
C PHE A 136 -4.25 11.79 6.49
N ARG A 137 -4.83 12.49 7.45
CA ARG A 137 -4.10 13.20 8.49
C ARG A 137 -3.20 14.30 7.95
N MET A 138 -3.59 14.95 6.85
CA MET A 138 -2.93 16.16 6.35
C MET A 138 -3.23 17.37 7.23
N GLY A 139 -4.43 17.41 7.78
CA GLY A 139 -4.95 18.47 8.63
C GLY A 139 -6.45 18.30 8.87
N GLN A 140 -7.09 19.40 9.22
CA GLN A 140 -8.53 19.59 9.21
C GLN A 140 -8.86 20.62 8.13
N TRP A 141 -9.41 20.16 7.02
CA TRP A 141 -9.66 21.02 5.87
C TRP A 141 -10.29 22.37 6.25
N PRO A 142 -9.79 23.52 5.73
CA PRO A 142 -8.72 23.63 4.72
C PRO A 142 -7.29 23.75 5.31
N ASN A 143 -7.12 23.57 6.60
CA ASN A 143 -5.86 23.84 7.32
C ASN A 143 -5.04 22.55 7.46
N TYR A 144 -3.76 22.65 7.10
CA TYR A 144 -2.79 21.59 7.41
C TYR A 144 -2.40 21.61 8.89
N TYR A 145 -1.98 20.48 9.44
CA TYR A 145 -1.30 20.49 10.74
C TYR A 145 0.03 21.25 10.62
N ASP A 146 0.40 21.97 11.66
CA ASP A 146 1.58 22.86 11.62
C ASP A 146 2.87 22.14 11.24
N ASN A 147 3.04 20.91 11.75
CA ASN A 147 4.21 20.08 11.52
C ASN A 147 4.06 19.10 10.33
N ALA A 148 2.96 19.11 9.62
CA ALA A 148 2.75 18.18 8.51
C ALA A 148 3.84 18.32 7.44
N ALA A 149 4.54 17.23 7.15
CA ALA A 149 5.63 17.17 6.19
C ALA A 149 5.11 17.02 4.74
N VAL A 150 4.20 17.91 4.34
CA VAL A 150 3.56 17.90 3.02
C VAL A 150 3.78 19.20 2.28
N PRO A 151 3.84 19.18 0.94
CA PRO A 151 3.74 20.39 0.13
C PRO A 151 2.38 21.07 0.34
N ARG A 152 2.38 22.38 0.52
CA ARG A 152 1.14 23.14 0.86
C ARG A 152 0.63 24.02 -0.29
N ASP A 153 1.34 24.02 -1.40
CA ASP A 153 0.91 24.75 -2.58
C ASP A 153 -0.29 24.07 -3.27
N THR A 154 -1.08 24.89 -3.96
CA THR A 154 -2.31 24.43 -4.61
C THR A 154 -2.05 23.38 -5.68
N VAL A 155 -0.98 23.53 -6.47
CA VAL A 155 -0.67 22.61 -7.58
C VAL A 155 -0.39 21.21 -7.06
N SER A 156 0.47 21.09 -6.05
CA SER A 156 0.78 19.81 -5.41
C SER A 156 -0.45 19.16 -4.78
N ARG A 157 -1.31 19.94 -4.14
CA ARG A 157 -2.55 19.45 -3.56
C ARG A 157 -3.52 18.94 -4.63
N GLU A 158 -3.65 19.63 -5.74
CA GLU A 158 -4.49 19.20 -6.89
C GLU A 158 -3.93 17.93 -7.51
N GLN A 159 -2.62 17.81 -7.68
CA GLN A 159 -1.99 16.57 -8.13
C GLN A 159 -2.32 15.40 -7.20
N PHE A 160 -2.24 15.61 -5.90
CA PHE A 160 -2.60 14.58 -4.92
C PHE A 160 -4.07 14.13 -5.06
N PHE A 161 -5.02 15.07 -5.21
CA PHE A 161 -6.43 14.73 -5.39
C PHE A 161 -6.69 14.02 -6.74
N HIS A 162 -5.97 14.38 -7.79
CA HIS A 162 -6.08 13.72 -9.10
C HIS A 162 -5.53 12.27 -9.10
N GLU A 163 -4.72 11.87 -8.12
CA GLU A 163 -4.23 10.51 -7.98
C GLU A 163 -5.31 9.53 -7.46
N MET A 164 -6.42 10.05 -6.94
CA MET A 164 -7.53 9.22 -6.48
C MET A 164 -8.12 8.42 -7.65
N THR A 165 -8.20 7.11 -7.47
CA THR A 165 -8.56 6.15 -8.52
C THR A 165 -9.73 5.29 -8.05
N PRO A 166 -10.84 5.20 -8.83
CA PRO A 166 -12.02 4.44 -8.44
C PRO A 166 -11.82 2.94 -8.61
N ASP A 167 -12.58 2.15 -7.85
CA ASP A 167 -12.82 0.74 -8.13
C ASP A 167 -13.81 0.58 -9.29
N THR A 168 -13.57 -0.38 -10.17
CA THR A 168 -14.47 -0.77 -11.27
C THR A 168 -15.41 -1.89 -10.89
N GLY A 169 -15.28 -2.45 -9.70
CA GLY A 169 -16.12 -3.47 -9.09
C GLY A 169 -15.88 -3.51 -7.59
N ALA A 170 -16.69 -4.25 -6.86
CA ALA A 170 -16.56 -4.38 -5.41
C ALA A 170 -15.16 -4.91 -5.02
N PHE A 171 -14.61 -4.36 -3.93
CA PHE A 171 -13.37 -4.86 -3.35
C PHE A 171 -13.56 -6.30 -2.84
N ASP A 172 -12.62 -7.18 -3.21
CA ASP A 172 -12.56 -8.55 -2.74
C ASP A 172 -11.12 -8.90 -2.36
N GLU A 173 -10.86 -9.05 -1.07
CA GLU A 173 -9.53 -9.29 -0.53
C GLU A 173 -8.91 -10.57 -1.07
N GLN A 174 -9.69 -11.63 -1.26
CA GLN A 174 -9.18 -12.91 -1.76
C GLN A 174 -8.75 -12.80 -3.22
N ILE A 175 -9.50 -12.08 -4.04
CA ILE A 175 -9.15 -11.83 -5.44
C ILE A 175 -7.85 -11.02 -5.52
N VAL A 176 -7.70 -9.99 -4.69
CA VAL A 176 -6.45 -9.21 -4.63
C VAL A 176 -5.29 -10.09 -4.20
N ALA A 177 -5.45 -10.86 -3.13
CA ALA A 177 -4.39 -11.74 -2.62
C ALA A 177 -3.99 -12.83 -3.63
N ASP A 178 -4.95 -13.44 -4.33
CA ASP A 178 -4.67 -14.45 -5.35
C ASP A 178 -3.89 -13.84 -6.54
N ALA A 179 -4.25 -12.64 -6.97
CA ALA A 179 -3.49 -11.93 -7.98
C ALA A 179 -2.07 -11.57 -7.49
N MET A 180 -1.91 -11.17 -6.23
CA MET A 180 -0.61 -10.90 -5.63
C MET A 180 0.28 -12.15 -5.54
N VAL A 181 -0.29 -13.32 -5.25
CA VAL A 181 0.45 -14.59 -5.33
C VAL A 181 1.01 -14.79 -6.74
N ALA A 182 0.19 -14.58 -7.77
CA ALA A 182 0.64 -14.66 -9.16
C ALA A 182 1.71 -13.60 -9.52
N VAL A 183 1.67 -12.43 -8.88
CA VAL A 183 2.76 -11.42 -8.99
C VAL A 183 4.06 -11.99 -8.44
N PHE A 184 4.04 -12.60 -7.25
CA PHE A 184 5.23 -13.19 -6.64
C PHE A 184 5.79 -14.38 -7.43
N GLU A 185 4.95 -15.17 -8.09
CA GLU A 185 5.40 -16.23 -9.02
C GLU A 185 6.27 -15.69 -10.15
N LYS A 186 6.04 -14.43 -10.57
CA LYS A 186 6.82 -13.76 -11.63
C LYS A 186 7.98 -12.93 -11.08
N SER A 187 7.81 -12.26 -9.95
CA SER A 187 8.85 -11.42 -9.37
C SER A 187 9.91 -12.22 -8.59
N GLY A 188 9.57 -13.45 -8.21
CA GLY A 188 10.39 -14.27 -7.32
C GLY A 188 10.28 -13.82 -5.86
N ASP A 189 11.17 -14.36 -5.02
CA ASP A 189 11.26 -13.99 -3.60
C ASP A 189 11.42 -12.50 -3.41
N GLY A 190 10.72 -11.94 -2.43
CA GLY A 190 10.77 -10.50 -2.22
C GLY A 190 10.15 -10.02 -0.93
N VAL A 191 10.25 -8.72 -0.72
CA VAL A 191 9.61 -7.99 0.37
C VAL A 191 8.32 -7.38 -0.16
N LEU A 192 7.22 -7.66 0.52
CA LEU A 192 5.93 -7.05 0.23
C LEU A 192 5.81 -5.73 1.00
N ILE A 193 5.62 -4.64 0.27
CA ILE A 193 5.42 -3.30 0.83
C ILE A 193 3.97 -2.91 0.57
N THR A 194 3.21 -2.70 1.63
CA THR A 194 1.79 -2.35 1.54
C THR A 194 1.50 -0.98 2.11
N HIS A 195 0.43 -0.37 1.65
CA HIS A 195 -0.09 0.87 2.21
C HIS A 195 -1.58 0.73 2.53
N SER A 196 -1.97 1.17 3.74
CA SER A 196 -3.38 1.36 4.12
C SER A 196 -4.26 0.11 3.89
N ALA A 197 -5.32 0.24 3.11
CA ALA A 197 -6.23 -0.87 2.75
C ALA A 197 -5.54 -2.03 2.02
N GLY A 198 -4.38 -1.80 1.42
CA GLY A 198 -3.55 -2.86 0.83
C GLY A 198 -2.96 -3.81 1.88
N GLY A 199 -2.96 -3.42 3.15
CA GLY A 199 -2.48 -4.26 4.26
C GLY A 199 -3.30 -5.54 4.42
N GLY A 200 -4.64 -5.48 4.35
CA GLY A 200 -5.51 -6.66 4.45
C GLY A 200 -5.14 -7.76 3.44
N PRO A 201 -5.24 -7.48 2.14
CA PRO A 201 -4.81 -8.45 1.13
C PRO A 201 -3.31 -8.76 1.20
N GLY A 202 -2.49 -7.84 1.69
CA GLY A 202 -1.05 -8.07 1.93
C GLY A 202 -0.80 -9.18 2.95
N TRP A 203 -1.48 -9.16 4.09
CA TRP A 203 -1.41 -10.23 5.07
C TRP A 203 -1.85 -11.57 4.48
N THR A 204 -2.96 -11.58 3.76
CA THR A 204 -3.49 -12.78 3.12
C THR A 204 -2.52 -13.32 2.06
N THR A 205 -1.88 -12.46 1.28
CA THR A 205 -0.82 -12.85 0.33
C THR A 205 0.34 -13.55 1.05
N ALA A 206 0.83 -12.95 2.14
CA ALA A 206 1.94 -13.51 2.91
C ALA A 206 1.59 -14.88 3.56
N MET A 207 0.31 -15.10 3.88
CA MET A 207 -0.18 -16.41 4.34
C MET A 207 -0.32 -17.44 3.21
N LYS A 208 -0.43 -17.01 1.94
CA LYS A 208 -0.63 -17.88 0.79
C LYS A 208 0.65 -18.31 0.06
N THR A 209 1.71 -17.51 0.13
CA THR A 209 2.96 -17.81 -0.59
C THR A 209 4.19 -17.59 0.28
N ALA A 210 5.10 -18.57 0.26
CA ALA A 210 6.39 -18.50 0.93
C ALA A 210 7.40 -17.56 0.22
N GLN A 211 7.08 -17.06 -0.98
CA GLN A 211 7.93 -16.10 -1.70
C GLN A 211 7.91 -14.70 -1.07
N VAL A 212 6.93 -14.39 -0.23
CA VAL A 212 6.98 -13.21 0.65
C VAL A 212 7.97 -13.50 1.78
N ARG A 213 9.14 -12.90 1.69
CA ARG A 213 10.26 -13.11 2.63
C ARG A 213 10.23 -12.16 3.82
N GLY A 214 9.46 -11.10 3.73
CA GLY A 214 9.21 -10.11 4.77
C GLY A 214 8.12 -9.15 4.34
N VAL A 215 7.53 -8.44 5.30
CA VAL A 215 6.47 -7.46 5.04
C VAL A 215 6.86 -6.12 5.69
N ILE A 216 6.73 -5.06 4.91
CA ILE A 216 6.75 -3.67 5.38
C ILE A 216 5.35 -3.11 5.15
N ALA A 217 4.60 -2.88 6.23
CA ALA A 217 3.26 -2.33 6.14
C ALA A 217 3.24 -0.87 6.61
N LEU A 218 2.80 0.02 5.73
CA LEU A 218 2.68 1.45 6.00
C LEU A 218 1.23 1.75 6.39
N GLU A 219 0.99 2.01 7.66
CA GLU A 219 -0.33 2.31 8.24
C GLU A 219 -1.45 1.40 7.73
N PRO A 220 -1.34 0.07 7.91
CA PRO A 220 -2.36 -0.86 7.43
C PRO A 220 -3.70 -0.66 8.15
N GLY A 221 -4.80 -0.89 7.42
CA GLY A 221 -6.16 -0.65 7.94
C GLY A 221 -6.67 -1.75 8.86
N THR A 222 -6.16 -2.97 8.76
CA THR A 222 -6.60 -4.14 9.54
C THR A 222 -5.46 -5.13 9.76
N PHE A 223 -5.69 -6.06 10.69
CA PHE A 223 -4.71 -7.09 11.07
C PHE A 223 -5.40 -8.44 11.26
N PRO A 224 -4.76 -9.55 10.87
CA PRO A 224 -5.28 -10.89 11.10
C PRO A 224 -4.94 -11.38 12.52
N PHE A 225 -5.94 -11.92 13.18
CA PHE A 225 -5.81 -12.54 14.51
C PHE A 225 -6.24 -14.01 14.43
N PRO A 226 -5.68 -14.89 15.27
CA PRO A 226 -6.23 -16.23 15.39
C PRO A 226 -7.69 -16.19 15.82
N GLN A 227 -8.50 -17.13 15.35
CA GLN A 227 -9.89 -17.30 15.84
C GLN A 227 -9.90 -17.36 17.36
N GLY A 228 -10.81 -16.60 17.98
CA GLY A 228 -10.94 -16.48 19.43
C GLY A 228 -10.00 -15.44 20.09
N GLU A 229 -9.09 -14.84 19.35
CA GLU A 229 -8.16 -13.81 19.86
C GLU A 229 -8.35 -12.43 19.20
N VAL A 230 -9.39 -12.25 18.40
CA VAL A 230 -9.74 -10.94 17.83
C VAL A 230 -10.21 -10.02 18.95
N PRO A 231 -9.54 -8.87 19.17
CA PRO A 231 -9.97 -7.93 20.21
C PRO A 231 -11.30 -7.26 19.85
N GLU A 232 -12.00 -6.78 20.88
CA GLU A 232 -13.17 -5.94 20.67
C GLU A 232 -12.80 -4.67 19.89
N THR A 233 -13.71 -4.21 19.04
CA THR A 233 -13.55 -2.97 18.28
C THR A 233 -13.53 -1.79 19.23
N GLU A 234 -12.45 -1.01 19.20
CA GLU A 234 -12.30 0.17 20.04
C GLU A 234 -13.18 1.32 19.54
N ALA A 235 -13.84 2.01 20.50
CA ALA A 235 -14.68 3.16 20.17
C ALA A 235 -13.85 4.32 19.59
N THR A 236 -14.39 4.96 18.56
CA THR A 236 -13.74 6.06 17.85
C THR A 236 -14.75 7.13 17.46
N SER A 237 -14.28 8.37 17.30
CA SER A 237 -15.07 9.45 16.69
C SER A 237 -15.07 9.38 15.16
N SER A 238 -14.24 8.52 14.56
CA SER A 238 -14.21 8.30 13.12
C SER A 238 -15.46 7.56 12.62
N PRO A 239 -15.96 7.89 11.41
CA PRO A 239 -17.00 7.09 10.77
C PRO A 239 -16.50 5.70 10.30
N PHE A 240 -15.20 5.43 10.37
CA PHE A 240 -14.57 4.20 9.89
C PHE A 240 -14.04 3.37 11.08
N PRO A 241 -14.78 2.38 11.56
CA PRO A 241 -14.32 1.54 12.66
C PRO A 241 -13.09 0.72 12.26
N ALA A 242 -12.22 0.42 13.23
CA ALA A 242 -11.06 -0.42 13.07
C ALA A 242 -11.29 -1.77 13.74
N SER A 243 -11.31 -2.83 12.96
CA SER A 243 -11.51 -4.20 13.46
C SER A 243 -10.41 -5.13 13.00
N GLY A 244 -10.03 -6.07 13.87
CA GLY A 244 -9.22 -7.22 13.49
C GLY A 244 -10.04 -8.22 12.68
N LYS A 245 -9.36 -9.07 11.93
CA LYS A 245 -9.95 -10.12 11.13
C LYS A 245 -9.55 -11.49 11.68
N ALA A 246 -10.53 -12.37 11.92
CA ALA A 246 -10.27 -13.73 12.34
C ALA A 246 -9.71 -14.57 11.18
N VAL A 247 -8.63 -15.29 11.43
CA VAL A 247 -8.08 -16.30 10.51
C VAL A 247 -7.82 -17.60 11.27
N SER A 248 -7.67 -18.72 10.55
CA SER A 248 -7.31 -19.98 11.20
C SER A 248 -5.91 -19.88 11.84
N MET A 249 -5.67 -20.67 12.90
CA MET A 249 -4.36 -20.72 13.54
C MET A 249 -3.26 -21.14 12.55
N SER A 250 -3.55 -22.06 11.63
CA SER A 250 -2.58 -22.51 10.63
C SER A 250 -2.19 -21.41 9.66
N GLU A 251 -3.11 -20.57 9.25
CA GLU A 251 -2.83 -19.40 8.41
C GLU A 251 -2.03 -18.34 9.19
N PHE A 252 -2.50 -18.00 10.39
CA PHE A 252 -1.82 -17.04 11.26
C PHE A 252 -0.36 -17.44 11.52
N MET A 253 -0.09 -18.71 11.80
CA MET A 253 1.26 -19.21 12.07
C MET A 253 2.21 -19.04 10.88
N LYS A 254 1.73 -18.96 9.65
CA LYS A 254 2.57 -18.67 8.48
C LYS A 254 3.16 -17.26 8.53
N LEU A 255 2.40 -16.27 9.01
CA LEU A 255 2.91 -14.91 9.22
C LEU A 255 4.01 -14.85 10.28
N THR A 256 3.95 -15.70 11.30
CA THR A 256 4.95 -15.68 12.37
C THR A 256 6.34 -16.14 11.92
N LYS A 257 6.48 -16.68 10.71
CA LYS A 257 7.72 -17.22 10.16
C LYS A 257 8.58 -16.21 9.42
N ILE A 258 8.05 -15.03 9.13
CA ILE A 258 8.73 -13.98 8.37
C ILE A 258 8.87 -12.71 9.22
N PRO A 259 9.94 -11.91 9.03
CA PRO A 259 10.06 -10.62 9.71
C PRO A 259 9.04 -9.63 9.16
N ILE A 260 8.44 -8.87 10.07
CA ILE A 260 7.40 -7.88 9.74
C ILE A 260 7.71 -6.57 10.47
N VAL A 261 7.59 -5.45 9.76
CA VAL A 261 7.60 -4.10 10.35
C VAL A 261 6.36 -3.34 9.91
N VAL A 262 5.77 -2.63 10.85
CA VAL A 262 4.63 -1.73 10.59
C VAL A 262 5.05 -0.32 10.99
N TYR A 263 4.91 0.62 10.07
CA TYR A 263 5.21 2.04 10.31
C TYR A 263 3.93 2.84 10.44
N PHE A 264 3.92 3.73 11.43
CA PHE A 264 2.91 4.77 11.59
C PHE A 264 3.56 6.16 11.55
N GLY A 265 2.87 7.11 10.92
CA GLY A 265 3.30 8.52 10.83
C GLY A 265 3.05 9.31 12.11
N ASP A 266 3.00 10.62 11.95
CA ASP A 266 2.82 11.58 13.04
C ASP A 266 1.36 12.02 13.22
N ASN A 267 1.11 12.89 14.19
CA ASN A 267 -0.21 13.44 14.51
C ASN A 267 -1.26 12.37 14.86
N ILE A 268 -0.82 11.26 15.46
CA ILE A 268 -1.69 10.21 16.00
C ILE A 268 -1.79 10.41 17.52
N PRO A 269 -2.97 10.77 18.06
CA PRO A 269 -3.13 11.02 19.49
C PRO A 269 -3.10 9.72 20.29
N THR A 270 -2.75 9.82 21.57
CA THR A 270 -2.85 8.70 22.52
C THR A 270 -4.24 8.57 23.12
N GLU A 271 -4.94 9.68 23.25
CA GLU A 271 -6.27 9.76 23.82
C GLU A 271 -7.32 10.02 22.72
N ARG A 272 -8.56 9.59 23.01
CA ARG A 272 -9.70 9.86 22.13
C ARG A 272 -9.86 11.37 21.91
N THR A 273 -10.11 11.74 20.66
CA THR A 273 -10.34 13.13 20.25
C THR A 273 -11.54 13.24 19.31
N ASP A 274 -12.19 14.41 19.31
CA ASP A 274 -13.23 14.74 18.35
C ASP A 274 -12.67 15.06 16.94
N ASN A 275 -11.36 15.25 16.82
CA ASN A 275 -10.71 15.24 15.52
C ASN A 275 -10.71 13.81 14.97
N TRP A 276 -11.79 13.47 14.27
CA TRP A 276 -12.06 12.10 13.82
C TRP A 276 -10.98 11.56 12.86
N GLY A 277 -10.33 12.42 12.09
CA GLY A 277 -9.22 12.01 11.22
C GLY A 277 -8.02 11.51 12.01
N GLN A 278 -7.68 12.16 13.12
CA GLN A 278 -6.63 11.69 14.04
C GLN A 278 -7.09 10.45 14.83
N ASP A 279 -8.33 10.47 15.32
CA ASP A 279 -8.88 9.38 16.11
C ASP A 279 -9.03 8.08 15.32
N ASN A 280 -9.27 8.19 14.01
CA ASN A 280 -9.25 7.09 13.07
C ASN A 280 -7.95 6.27 13.12
N TRP A 281 -6.83 6.97 13.26
CA TRP A 281 -5.50 6.33 13.30
C TRP A 281 -5.07 5.95 14.70
N ARG A 282 -5.58 6.62 15.74
CA ARG A 282 -5.39 6.19 17.12
C ARG A 282 -5.86 4.74 17.33
N VAL A 283 -7.07 4.43 16.91
CA VAL A 283 -7.64 3.07 17.10
C VAL A 283 -6.91 2.03 16.23
N ARG A 284 -6.44 2.40 15.05
CA ARG A 284 -5.64 1.51 14.19
C ARG A 284 -4.25 1.27 14.75
N TYR A 285 -3.63 2.28 15.30
CA TYR A 285 -2.34 2.15 15.97
C TYR A 285 -2.45 1.28 17.24
N ASN A 286 -3.52 1.45 18.02
CA ASN A 286 -3.80 0.60 19.16
C ASN A 286 -4.04 -0.86 18.73
N LEU A 287 -4.79 -1.08 17.64
CA LEU A 287 -5.02 -2.41 17.08
C LEU A 287 -3.70 -3.06 16.63
N ALA A 288 -2.80 -2.30 16.00
CA ALA A 288 -1.48 -2.77 15.62
C ALA A 288 -0.66 -3.26 16.82
N LYS A 289 -0.70 -2.52 17.93
CA LYS A 289 0.01 -2.91 19.16
C LYS A 289 -0.55 -4.20 19.77
N LYS A 290 -1.87 -4.34 19.78
CA LYS A 290 -2.55 -5.57 20.23
C LYS A 290 -2.19 -6.75 19.34
N TRP A 291 -2.20 -6.54 18.02
CA TRP A 291 -1.80 -7.56 17.06
C TRP A 291 -0.34 -7.99 17.24
N ALA A 292 0.57 -7.04 17.39
CA ALA A 292 1.98 -7.33 17.62
C ALA A 292 2.21 -8.15 18.89
N ALA A 293 1.46 -7.87 19.96
CA ALA A 293 1.51 -8.66 21.18
C ALA A 293 1.10 -10.12 20.95
N VAL A 294 0.03 -10.36 20.19
CA VAL A 294 -0.41 -11.70 19.81
C VAL A 294 0.62 -12.38 18.91
N MET A 295 1.14 -11.67 17.91
CA MET A 295 2.18 -12.19 17.02
C MET A 295 3.42 -12.64 17.81
N ARG A 296 3.90 -11.84 18.74
CA ARG A 296 5.07 -12.16 19.59
C ARG A 296 4.80 -13.33 20.53
N LYS A 297 3.58 -13.45 21.05
CA LYS A 297 3.14 -14.61 21.85
C LYS A 297 3.36 -15.92 21.09
N TYR A 298 3.20 -15.90 19.76
CA TYR A 298 3.42 -17.05 18.89
C TYR A 298 4.81 -17.06 18.20
N GLY A 299 5.76 -16.29 18.70
CA GLY A 299 7.17 -16.34 18.30
C GLY A 299 7.53 -15.53 17.06
N SER A 300 6.70 -14.56 16.67
CA SER A 300 6.95 -13.71 15.49
C SER A 300 8.02 -12.64 15.75
N ASP A 301 8.82 -12.38 14.73
CA ASP A 301 9.67 -11.18 14.64
C ASP A 301 8.87 -10.03 14.01
N VAL A 302 8.10 -9.34 14.84
CA VAL A 302 7.28 -8.20 14.43
C VAL A 302 7.67 -6.95 15.20
N THR A 303 7.79 -5.83 14.49
CA THR A 303 8.10 -4.51 15.06
C THR A 303 7.05 -3.50 14.62
N ILE A 304 6.52 -2.72 15.57
CA ILE A 304 5.68 -1.55 15.30
C ILE A 304 6.52 -0.30 15.56
N ILE A 305 6.64 0.57 14.58
CA ILE A 305 7.44 1.79 14.64
C ILE A 305 6.53 3.00 14.42
N SER A 306 6.49 3.89 15.40
CA SER A 306 6.04 5.27 15.20
C SER A 306 7.22 6.07 14.64
N LEU A 307 7.08 6.68 13.48
CA LEU A 307 8.15 7.44 12.85
C LEU A 307 8.69 8.58 13.74
N PRO A 308 7.84 9.32 14.50
CA PRO A 308 8.36 10.29 15.46
C PRO A 308 9.32 9.71 16.51
N ASP A 309 9.13 8.47 16.94
CA ASP A 309 9.99 7.81 17.94
C ASP A 309 11.41 7.54 17.41
N ILE A 310 11.58 7.53 16.10
CA ILE A 310 12.89 7.40 15.45
C ILE A 310 13.38 8.73 14.84
N GLY A 311 12.75 9.85 15.20
CA GLY A 311 13.17 11.19 14.79
C GLY A 311 12.65 11.65 13.43
N ILE A 312 11.76 10.90 12.79
CA ILE A 312 11.12 11.24 11.50
C ILE A 312 9.72 11.79 11.82
N LYS A 313 9.54 13.10 11.63
CA LYS A 313 8.37 13.84 12.14
C LYS A 313 7.53 14.43 11.01
N GLY A 314 6.24 14.66 11.32
CA GLY A 314 5.29 15.34 10.45
C GLY A 314 4.67 14.45 9.36
N ASN A 315 4.95 13.16 9.34
CA ASN A 315 4.43 12.28 8.31
C ASN A 315 2.92 12.12 8.41
N THR A 316 2.29 12.24 7.25
CA THR A 316 0.88 11.95 7.05
C THR A 316 0.67 10.45 6.81
N HIS A 317 -0.54 10.09 6.48
CA HIS A 317 -0.85 8.73 6.01
C HIS A 317 -0.07 8.35 4.73
N PHE A 318 0.34 9.33 3.94
CA PHE A 318 1.09 9.15 2.69
C PHE A 318 2.60 9.40 2.88
N MET A 319 3.21 8.71 3.84
CA MET A 319 4.64 8.87 4.17
C MET A 319 5.58 8.63 2.97
N MET A 320 5.13 7.88 1.95
CA MET A 320 5.87 7.68 0.70
C MET A 320 5.91 8.92 -0.20
N ALA A 321 5.01 9.87 0.00
CA ALA A 321 4.92 11.11 -0.77
C ALA A 321 5.29 12.37 0.04
N ASP A 322 5.41 12.25 1.35
CA ASP A 322 5.76 13.37 2.24
C ASP A 322 7.15 13.94 1.93
N LEU A 323 7.41 15.17 2.37
CA LEU A 323 8.67 15.88 2.10
C LEU A 323 9.92 15.15 2.60
N ASN A 324 9.77 14.28 3.61
CA ASN A 324 10.82 13.47 4.21
C ASN A 324 10.76 12.00 3.77
N ASN A 325 10.18 11.70 2.63
CA ASN A 325 10.01 10.32 2.15
C ASN A 325 11.35 9.56 1.99
N LYS A 326 12.45 10.25 1.70
CA LYS A 326 13.79 9.63 1.64
C LYS A 326 14.24 9.10 3.01
N GLU A 327 13.94 9.84 4.08
CA GLU A 327 14.25 9.40 5.45
C GLU A 327 13.42 8.16 5.82
N VAL A 328 12.15 8.12 5.42
CA VAL A 328 11.29 6.95 5.58
C VAL A 328 11.85 5.75 4.82
N ALA A 329 12.22 5.93 3.55
CA ALA A 329 12.84 4.88 2.74
C ALA A 329 14.17 4.38 3.35
N ASN A 330 14.98 5.27 3.92
CA ASN A 330 16.21 4.91 4.61
C ASN A 330 15.94 4.04 5.85
N ALA A 331 14.89 4.35 6.61
CA ALA A 331 14.47 3.54 7.75
C ALA A 331 14.02 2.14 7.31
N MET A 332 13.24 2.06 6.23
CA MET A 332 12.82 0.79 5.63
C MET A 332 14.02 -0.04 5.16
N GLU A 333 14.97 0.56 4.48
CA GLU A 333 16.18 -0.11 4.01
C GLU A 333 17.03 -0.62 5.17
N LYS A 334 17.20 0.19 6.22
CA LYS A 334 17.92 -0.21 7.44
C LYS A 334 17.30 -1.47 8.02
N TRP A 335 15.98 -1.51 8.17
CA TRP A 335 15.27 -2.68 8.66
C TRP A 335 15.49 -3.90 7.75
N MET A 336 15.41 -3.74 6.43
CA MET A 336 15.67 -4.85 5.49
C MET A 336 17.10 -5.40 5.63
N LYS A 337 18.10 -4.54 5.82
CA LYS A 337 19.49 -4.95 6.05
C LYS A 337 19.63 -5.72 7.37
N GLU A 338 19.01 -5.24 8.44
CA GLU A 338 19.02 -5.91 9.75
C GLU A 338 18.37 -7.30 9.71
N LYS A 339 17.39 -7.49 8.82
CA LYS A 339 16.68 -8.78 8.65
C LYS A 339 17.29 -9.67 7.56
N GLY A 340 18.41 -9.28 6.95
CA GLY A 340 19.04 -10.06 5.89
C GLY A 340 18.24 -10.10 4.59
N LEU A 341 17.37 -9.12 4.36
CA LEU A 341 16.50 -9.05 3.18
C LEU A 341 17.10 -8.20 2.04
N ALA A 342 18.20 -7.50 2.29
CA ALA A 342 18.89 -6.59 1.36
C ALA A 342 20.21 -7.20 0.82
N ASN A 343 20.20 -8.44 0.39
CA ASN A 343 21.38 -9.17 -0.12
C ASN A 343 21.41 -9.21 -1.63
#